data_1776cff06b8d2bc3de7f380fac2a19b3
#
_entry.id   1776cff06b8d2bc3de7f380fac2a19b3
#
_cell.length_a   1.000
_cell.length_b   1.000
_cell.length_c   1.000
_cell.angle_alpha   90.00
_cell.angle_beta   90.00
_cell.angle_gamma   90.00
#
_symmetry.space_group_name_H-M   'P 1'
#
loop_
_entity.id
_entity.type
_entity.pdbx_description
1 polymer ?
#
loop_
_entity_poly.entity_id
_entity_poly.type
_entity_poly.pdbx_seq_one_letter_code
_entity_poly.pdbx_strand_id
1 'polypeptide(L)'
;MRHFAVDVETANNQRSSICQIGLVEVLDDRVVPVYSSLVRPPGNAYNYHNIRVHGIQPEDTRNSPTFEDVWPDIAAYFAHTVWAHNAPFDFGCLTATLSHYFLPVPTWKKGCTYRETRMGLKRACEHYGIILLNHHDALADATACGEVLRRVRMERTPDGLRG
;
A
#
# COMPACT_ATOMS: atom_id res chain seq x y z
N MET A 1 9.05 -17.94 1.47
CA MET A 1 9.14 -16.70 0.63
C MET A 1 8.48 -15.59 1.42
N ARG A 2 9.14 -14.41 1.56
CA ARG A 2 8.55 -13.28 2.31
C ARG A 2 7.47 -12.60 1.47
N HIS A 3 6.41 -12.16 2.12
CA HIS A 3 5.31 -11.42 1.52
C HIS A 3 5.16 -10.07 2.23
N PHE A 4 4.91 -9.04 1.46
CA PHE A 4 4.65 -7.69 1.96
C PHE A 4 3.32 -7.20 1.41
N ALA A 5 2.74 -6.18 2.04
CA ALA A 5 1.62 -5.46 1.47
C ALA A 5 1.92 -3.96 1.49
N VAL A 6 1.52 -3.26 0.44
CA VAL A 6 1.74 -1.83 0.24
C VAL A 6 0.42 -1.15 -0.07
N ASP A 7 0.30 0.08 0.36
CA ASP A 7 -0.73 1.01 -0.07
C ASP A 7 -0.12 2.41 -0.23
N VAL A 8 -0.64 3.20 -1.16
CA VAL A 8 -0.21 4.57 -1.40
C VAL A 8 -1.40 5.52 -1.54
N GLU A 9 -1.24 6.74 -1.01
CA GLU A 9 -2.15 7.85 -1.26
C GLU A 9 -1.53 8.84 -2.26
N THR A 10 -2.37 9.45 -3.09
CA THR A 10 -1.93 10.40 -4.11
C THR A 10 -2.50 11.79 -3.85
N ALA A 11 -1.68 12.82 -4.04
CA ALA A 11 -2.05 14.22 -3.82
C ALA A 11 -3.02 14.75 -4.88
N ASN A 12 -2.97 14.21 -6.09
CA ASN A 12 -3.80 14.63 -7.22
C ASN A 12 -4.00 13.49 -8.24
N ASN A 13 -4.58 13.79 -9.40
CA ASN A 13 -4.92 12.80 -10.43
C ASN A 13 -3.70 12.22 -11.16
N GLN A 14 -2.52 12.75 -10.95
CA GLN A 14 -1.30 12.19 -11.55
C GLN A 14 -0.80 11.04 -10.68
N ARG A 15 -0.52 9.89 -11.29
CA ARG A 15 -0.03 8.72 -10.58
C ARG A 15 1.33 8.92 -9.92
N SER A 16 2.13 9.88 -10.39
CA SER A 16 3.42 10.25 -9.80
C SER A 16 3.31 11.13 -8.54
N SER A 17 2.09 11.44 -8.08
CA SER A 17 1.86 12.34 -6.94
C SER A 17 1.71 11.63 -5.61
N ILE A 18 2.45 10.54 -5.36
CA ILE A 18 2.40 9.84 -4.06
C ILE A 18 2.67 10.85 -2.94
N CYS A 19 1.75 10.90 -1.96
CA CYS A 19 1.85 11.76 -0.77
C CYS A 19 1.91 10.99 0.56
N GLN A 20 1.61 9.71 0.54
CA GLN A 20 1.81 8.80 1.67
C GLN A 20 2.07 7.40 1.15
N ILE A 21 2.88 6.63 1.88
CA ILE A 21 3.12 5.21 1.62
C ILE A 21 3.13 4.45 2.93
N GLY A 22 2.47 3.30 2.94
CA GLY A 22 2.50 2.32 4.02
C GLY A 22 2.96 0.96 3.51
N LEU A 23 3.82 0.29 4.25
CA LEU A 23 4.35 -1.04 3.92
C LEU A 23 4.37 -1.92 5.16
N VAL A 24 3.87 -3.13 5.02
CA VAL A 24 3.83 -4.13 6.09
C VAL A 24 4.41 -5.47 5.62
N GLU A 25 4.98 -6.23 6.53
CA GLU A 25 5.32 -7.63 6.30
C GLU A 25 4.16 -8.53 6.73
N VAL A 26 3.84 -9.51 5.88
CA VAL A 26 2.76 -10.47 6.13
C VAL A 26 3.38 -11.78 6.57
N LEU A 27 3.28 -12.07 7.86
CA LEU A 27 3.69 -13.33 8.47
C LEU A 27 2.48 -14.30 8.54
N ASP A 28 2.73 -15.54 8.89
CA ASP A 28 1.66 -16.55 8.92
C ASP A 28 0.64 -16.25 10.05
N ASP A 29 1.10 -15.72 11.18
CA ASP A 29 0.30 -15.44 12.37
C ASP A 29 -0.12 -13.96 12.54
N ARG A 30 0.58 -13.02 11.91
CA ARG A 30 0.35 -11.57 12.08
C ARG A 30 0.83 -10.75 10.90
N VAL A 31 0.44 -9.49 10.89
CA VAL A 31 0.95 -8.45 9.98
C VAL A 31 1.75 -7.44 10.81
N VAL A 32 2.94 -7.07 10.32
CA VAL A 32 3.87 -6.20 11.03
C VAL A 32 4.21 -4.99 10.17
N PRO A 33 3.99 -3.75 10.64
CA PRO A 33 4.46 -2.55 9.96
C PRO A 33 5.98 -2.57 9.79
N VAL A 34 6.46 -2.28 8.58
CA VAL A 34 7.89 -2.19 8.27
C VAL A 34 8.31 -0.82 7.78
N TYR A 35 7.38 -0.05 7.21
CA TYR A 35 7.62 1.33 6.80
C TYR A 35 6.33 2.14 6.72
N SER A 36 6.39 3.40 7.08
CA SER A 36 5.32 4.38 6.85
C SER A 36 5.92 5.78 6.76
N SER A 37 5.50 6.55 5.77
CA SER A 37 5.94 7.94 5.62
C SER A 37 4.91 8.78 4.87
N LEU A 38 4.74 10.02 5.30
CA LEU A 38 4.28 11.08 4.42
C LEU A 38 5.38 11.37 3.38
N VAL A 39 4.97 11.71 2.19
CA VAL A 39 5.86 12.00 1.06
C VAL A 39 5.48 13.34 0.47
N ARG A 40 6.46 14.20 0.22
CA ARG A 40 6.21 15.45 -0.50
C ARG A 40 6.07 15.14 -2.00
N PRO A 41 4.87 15.28 -2.57
CA PRO A 41 4.67 15.01 -3.99
C PRO A 41 5.32 16.07 -4.86
N PRO A 42 5.54 15.83 -6.17
CA PRO A 42 6.08 16.82 -7.09
C PRO A 42 5.32 18.16 -7.01
N GLY A 43 6.08 19.24 -6.81
CA GLY A 43 5.53 20.59 -6.64
C GLY A 43 4.66 20.78 -5.39
N ASN A 44 4.55 19.77 -4.52
CA ASN A 44 3.60 19.75 -3.40
C ASN A 44 2.17 20.11 -3.81
N ALA A 45 1.77 19.66 -5.00
CA ALA A 45 0.52 20.03 -5.67
C ALA A 45 -0.60 19.04 -5.34
N TYR A 46 -1.64 19.53 -4.71
CA TYR A 46 -2.83 18.79 -4.30
C TYR A 46 -4.07 19.22 -5.06
N ASN A 47 -5.04 18.32 -5.20
CA ASN A 47 -6.39 18.67 -5.58
C ASN A 47 -7.37 18.41 -4.43
N TYR A 48 -8.48 19.11 -4.45
CA TYR A 48 -9.50 19.04 -3.41
C TYR A 48 -10.13 17.64 -3.28
N HIS A 49 -10.29 16.91 -4.39
CA HIS A 49 -10.91 15.59 -4.38
C HIS A 49 -10.04 14.59 -3.57
N ASN A 50 -8.75 14.53 -3.83
CA ASN A 50 -7.83 13.63 -3.14
C ASN A 50 -7.72 13.99 -1.64
N ILE A 51 -7.63 15.29 -1.31
CA ILE A 51 -7.65 15.75 0.09
C ILE A 51 -8.90 15.24 0.82
N ARG A 52 -10.08 15.32 0.19
CA ARG A 52 -11.32 14.83 0.81
C ARG A 52 -11.31 13.31 1.06
N VAL A 53 -10.55 12.53 0.32
CA VAL A 53 -10.45 11.09 0.48
C VAL A 53 -9.58 10.74 1.68
N HIS A 54 -8.34 11.24 1.73
CA HIS A 54 -7.33 10.82 2.73
C HIS A 54 -7.05 11.89 3.81
N GLY A 55 -7.51 13.13 3.64
CA GLY A 55 -7.36 14.19 4.62
C GLY A 55 -5.98 14.87 4.65
N ILE A 56 -4.98 14.37 3.92
CA ILE A 56 -3.63 14.95 3.90
C ILE A 56 -3.64 16.27 3.15
N GLN A 57 -3.08 17.31 3.78
CA GLN A 57 -3.00 18.67 3.25
C GLN A 57 -1.59 18.99 2.72
N PRO A 58 -1.42 19.99 1.83
CA PRO A 58 -0.08 20.43 1.39
C PRO A 58 0.84 20.83 2.53
N GLU A 59 0.29 21.34 3.63
CA GLU A 59 1.02 21.73 4.84
C GLU A 59 1.65 20.52 5.53
N ASP A 60 0.98 19.36 5.52
CA ASP A 60 1.43 18.13 6.18
C ASP A 60 2.68 17.55 5.52
N THR A 61 2.79 17.73 4.19
CA THR A 61 3.88 17.15 3.39
C THR A 61 4.95 18.16 2.98
N ARG A 62 4.80 19.43 3.31
CA ARG A 62 5.74 20.49 2.90
C ARG A 62 7.19 20.18 3.27
N ASN A 63 7.40 19.63 4.47
CA ASN A 63 8.72 19.30 5.02
C ASN A 63 9.00 17.79 5.00
N SER A 64 8.13 17.00 4.37
CA SER A 64 8.34 15.55 4.23
C SER A 64 9.41 15.25 3.17
N PRO A 65 10.06 14.08 3.25
CA PRO A 65 10.98 13.63 2.20
C PRO A 65 10.25 13.51 0.86
N THR A 66 10.98 13.65 -0.24
CA THR A 66 10.48 13.29 -1.56
C THR A 66 10.45 11.78 -1.73
N PHE A 67 9.80 11.27 -2.78
CA PHE A 67 9.83 9.83 -3.02
C PHE A 67 11.23 9.32 -3.39
N GLU A 68 12.06 10.16 -4.01
CA GLU A 68 13.46 9.88 -4.28
C GLU A 68 14.25 9.62 -2.99
N ASP A 69 13.95 10.38 -1.92
CA ASP A 69 14.57 10.20 -0.60
C ASP A 69 14.06 8.94 0.11
N VAL A 70 12.77 8.59 -0.09
CA VAL A 70 12.10 7.44 0.53
C VAL A 70 12.51 6.12 -0.13
N TRP A 71 12.71 6.12 -1.45
CA TRP A 71 12.90 4.89 -2.21
C TRP A 71 14.07 4.00 -1.73
N PRO A 72 15.26 4.53 -1.38
CA PRO A 72 16.36 3.72 -0.87
C PRO A 72 16.00 2.89 0.38
N ASP A 73 15.13 3.41 1.24
CA ASP A 73 14.73 2.74 2.48
C ASP A 73 13.79 1.55 2.24
N ILE A 74 13.02 1.59 1.15
CA ILE A 74 11.98 0.60 0.87
C ILE A 74 12.26 -0.32 -0.31
N ALA A 75 13.20 0.02 -1.18
CA ALA A 75 13.48 -0.70 -2.42
C ALA A 75 13.72 -2.21 -2.20
N ALA A 76 14.40 -2.58 -1.10
CA ALA A 76 14.73 -3.96 -0.79
C ALA A 76 13.48 -4.85 -0.57
N TYR A 77 12.37 -4.29 -0.08
CA TYR A 77 11.13 -5.05 0.12
C TYR A 77 10.52 -5.49 -1.21
N PHE A 78 10.70 -4.70 -2.25
CA PHE A 78 10.17 -4.99 -3.59
C PHE A 78 10.95 -6.06 -4.38
N ALA A 79 12.05 -6.58 -3.84
CA ALA A 79 12.67 -7.81 -4.33
C ALA A 79 11.84 -9.07 -3.99
N HIS A 80 10.90 -8.96 -3.07
CA HIS A 80 9.97 -9.99 -2.65
C HIS A 80 8.60 -9.85 -3.33
N THR A 81 7.65 -10.74 -3.00
CA THR A 81 6.27 -10.60 -3.47
C THR A 81 5.56 -9.54 -2.63
N VAL A 82 5.12 -8.46 -3.29
CA VAL A 82 4.37 -7.37 -2.67
C VAL A 82 2.93 -7.37 -3.16
N TRP A 83 2.01 -7.27 -2.23
CA TRP A 83 0.58 -7.27 -2.46
C TRP A 83 0.02 -5.86 -2.28
N ALA A 84 -1.05 -5.56 -3.00
CA ALA A 84 -1.85 -4.36 -2.76
C ALA A 84 -3.33 -4.70 -2.94
N HIS A 85 -4.20 -3.88 -2.36
CA HIS A 85 -5.63 -4.00 -2.62
C HIS A 85 -5.99 -3.12 -3.83
N ASN A 86 -6.32 -3.74 -4.98
CA ASN A 86 -6.36 -3.10 -6.29
C ASN A 86 -4.96 -2.74 -6.84
N ALA A 87 -4.05 -3.69 -6.80
CA ALA A 87 -2.64 -3.57 -7.18
C ALA A 87 -2.33 -2.78 -8.48
N PRO A 88 -3.16 -2.77 -9.54
CA PRO A 88 -2.92 -1.93 -10.71
C PRO A 88 -2.82 -0.43 -10.40
N PHE A 89 -3.49 0.04 -9.34
CA PHE A 89 -3.39 1.44 -8.91
C PHE A 89 -2.04 1.69 -8.22
N ASP A 90 -1.74 0.98 -7.15
CA ASP A 90 -0.54 1.21 -6.33
C ASP A 90 0.75 1.02 -7.13
N PHE A 91 0.87 -0.10 -7.86
CA PHE A 91 2.04 -0.35 -8.71
C PHE A 91 2.12 0.60 -9.91
N GLY A 92 0.98 1.11 -10.39
CA GLY A 92 0.96 2.18 -11.37
C GLY A 92 1.49 3.50 -10.81
N CYS A 93 1.13 3.84 -9.57
CA CYS A 93 1.66 5.02 -8.87
C CYS A 93 3.16 4.88 -8.58
N LEU A 94 3.60 3.74 -8.06
CA LEU A 94 5.01 3.45 -7.81
C LEU A 94 5.84 3.56 -9.10
N THR A 95 5.39 2.94 -10.19
CA THR A 95 6.06 3.00 -11.49
C THR A 95 6.14 4.43 -12.01
N ALA A 96 5.03 5.18 -11.98
CA ALA A 96 5.00 6.56 -12.46
C ALA A 96 5.89 7.48 -11.62
N THR A 97 5.91 7.28 -10.30
CA THR A 97 6.72 8.09 -9.40
C THR A 97 8.21 7.80 -9.57
N LEU A 98 8.61 6.53 -9.66
CA LEU A 98 10.00 6.16 -9.96
C LEU A 98 10.46 6.77 -11.29
N SER A 99 9.63 6.66 -12.33
CA SER A 99 9.93 7.25 -13.65
C SER A 99 10.05 8.77 -13.58
N HIS A 100 9.23 9.44 -12.77
CA HIS A 100 9.29 10.89 -12.56
C HIS A 100 10.65 11.35 -12.02
N TYR A 101 11.21 10.56 -11.09
CA TYR A 101 12.53 10.83 -10.49
C TYR A 101 13.69 10.16 -11.24
N PHE A 102 13.46 9.62 -12.46
CA PHE A 102 14.47 8.90 -13.25
C PHE A 102 15.12 7.72 -12.51
N LEU A 103 14.41 7.13 -11.57
CA LEU A 103 14.85 5.96 -10.81
C LEU A 103 14.51 4.67 -11.58
N PRO A 104 15.34 3.62 -11.45
CA PRO A 104 15.07 2.34 -12.08
C PRO A 104 13.74 1.73 -11.56
N VAL A 105 12.87 1.33 -12.47
CA VAL A 105 11.63 0.62 -12.12
C VAL A 105 11.91 -0.88 -12.02
N PRO A 106 11.69 -1.52 -10.86
CA PRO A 106 11.91 -2.94 -10.71
C PRO A 106 10.93 -3.78 -11.54
N THR A 107 11.30 -5.04 -11.80
CA THR A 107 10.33 -6.04 -12.24
C THR A 107 9.49 -6.46 -11.04
N TRP A 108 8.24 -6.01 -10.99
CA TRP A 108 7.34 -6.24 -9.86
C TRP A 108 6.91 -7.71 -9.73
N LYS A 109 7.18 -8.31 -8.56
CA LYS A 109 6.51 -9.55 -8.12
C LYS A 109 5.30 -9.16 -7.29
N LYS A 110 4.14 -9.00 -7.94
CA LYS A 110 2.95 -8.39 -7.34
C LYS A 110 1.78 -9.35 -7.20
N GLY A 111 1.05 -9.22 -6.09
CA GLY A 111 -0.25 -9.82 -5.85
C GLY A 111 -1.35 -8.78 -5.70
N CYS A 112 -2.61 -9.19 -5.77
CA CYS A 112 -3.76 -8.30 -5.66
C CYS A 112 -4.88 -8.96 -4.86
N THR A 113 -5.10 -8.49 -3.63
CA THR A 113 -6.14 -9.04 -2.75
C THR A 113 -7.55 -8.75 -3.25
N TYR A 114 -7.77 -7.67 -4.01
CA TYR A 114 -9.04 -7.46 -4.70
C TYR A 114 -9.33 -8.57 -5.73
N ARG A 115 -8.35 -9.04 -6.48
CA ARG A 115 -8.53 -10.15 -7.43
C ARG A 115 -8.83 -11.46 -6.73
N GLU A 116 -8.26 -11.67 -5.55
CA GLU A 116 -8.48 -12.87 -4.73
C GLU A 116 -9.89 -12.91 -4.13
N THR A 117 -10.37 -11.78 -3.64
CA THR A 117 -11.64 -11.68 -2.90
C THR A 117 -12.82 -11.21 -3.74
N ARG A 118 -12.57 -10.46 -4.82
CA ARG A 118 -13.58 -9.75 -5.62
C ARG A 118 -14.41 -8.74 -4.82
N MET A 119 -13.85 -8.27 -3.69
CA MET A 119 -14.48 -7.30 -2.79
C MET A 119 -13.60 -6.07 -2.64
N GLY A 120 -14.17 -4.87 -2.49
CA GLY A 120 -13.44 -3.69 -2.06
C GLY A 120 -12.89 -3.87 -0.64
N LEU A 121 -11.82 -3.14 -0.27
CA LEU A 121 -11.07 -3.36 0.99
C LEU A 121 -11.97 -3.37 2.22
N LYS A 122 -12.82 -2.36 2.38
CA LYS A 122 -13.77 -2.26 3.50
C LYS A 122 -14.66 -3.51 3.60
N ARG A 123 -15.25 -3.94 2.48
CA ARG A 123 -16.11 -5.12 2.43
C ARG A 123 -15.34 -6.41 2.72
N ALA A 124 -14.11 -6.53 2.22
CA ALA A 124 -13.24 -7.67 2.53
C ALA A 124 -12.91 -7.72 4.03
N CYS A 125 -12.60 -6.57 4.64
CA CYS A 125 -12.38 -6.47 6.08
C CYS A 125 -13.62 -6.91 6.88
N GLU A 126 -14.80 -6.40 6.52
CA GLU A 126 -16.07 -6.81 7.16
C GLU A 126 -16.30 -8.33 7.02
N HIS A 127 -16.07 -8.89 5.84
CA HIS A 127 -16.23 -10.33 5.57
C HIS A 127 -15.31 -11.20 6.45
N TYR A 128 -14.06 -10.78 6.63
CA TYR A 128 -13.06 -11.52 7.40
C TYR A 128 -12.98 -11.13 8.88
N GLY A 129 -13.84 -10.23 9.36
CA GLY A 129 -13.82 -9.74 10.73
C GLY A 129 -12.54 -8.94 11.08
N ILE A 130 -11.99 -8.22 10.10
CA ILE A 130 -10.81 -7.37 10.24
C ILE A 130 -11.27 -5.96 10.58
N ILE A 131 -10.71 -5.37 11.64
CA ILE A 131 -11.01 -3.99 12.03
C ILE A 131 -10.18 -3.05 11.14
N LEU A 132 -10.85 -2.26 10.32
CA LEU A 132 -10.25 -1.21 9.51
C LEU A 132 -10.54 0.15 10.15
N LEU A 133 -9.57 0.66 10.89
CA LEU A 133 -9.59 2.02 11.41
C LEU A 133 -8.85 2.94 10.42
N ASN A 134 -9.32 4.17 10.26
CA ASN A 134 -8.68 5.18 9.40
C ASN A 134 -8.50 4.72 7.95
N HIS A 135 -9.57 4.21 7.33
CA HIS A 135 -9.55 3.94 5.89
C HIS A 135 -9.09 5.18 5.11
N HIS A 136 -8.22 4.98 4.11
CA HIS A 136 -7.45 6.01 3.39
C HIS A 136 -6.28 6.63 4.19
N ASP A 137 -5.77 5.91 5.19
CA ASP A 137 -4.40 6.04 5.68
C ASP A 137 -3.58 4.89 5.10
N ALA A 138 -2.48 5.18 4.40
CA ALA A 138 -1.74 4.17 3.66
C ALA A 138 -1.22 3.02 4.52
N LEU A 139 -0.82 3.27 5.79
CA LEU A 139 -0.39 2.19 6.67
C LEU A 139 -1.57 1.34 7.16
N ALA A 140 -2.71 1.96 7.46
CA ALA A 140 -3.92 1.25 7.85
C ALA A 140 -4.44 0.36 6.70
N ASP A 141 -4.46 0.88 5.48
CA ASP A 141 -4.94 0.15 4.31
C ASP A 141 -3.95 -0.96 3.88
N ALA A 142 -2.63 -0.73 3.95
CA ALA A 142 -1.62 -1.77 3.76
C ALA A 142 -1.75 -2.89 4.82
N THR A 143 -2.01 -2.53 6.08
CA THR A 143 -2.22 -3.51 7.16
C THR A 143 -3.48 -4.34 6.90
N ALA A 144 -4.57 -3.69 6.53
CA ALA A 144 -5.82 -4.37 6.17
C ALA A 144 -5.64 -5.29 4.96
N CYS A 145 -4.93 -4.84 3.92
CA CYS A 145 -4.57 -5.67 2.77
C CYS A 145 -3.78 -6.92 3.18
N GLY A 146 -2.79 -6.76 4.07
CA GLY A 146 -2.00 -7.86 4.62
C GLY A 146 -2.84 -8.86 5.42
N GLU A 147 -3.76 -8.38 6.27
CA GLU A 147 -4.67 -9.23 7.03
C GLU A 147 -5.66 -9.98 6.11
N VAL A 148 -6.20 -9.32 5.08
CA VAL A 148 -7.02 -9.99 4.06
C VAL A 148 -6.24 -11.09 3.37
N LEU A 149 -5.00 -10.83 2.96
CA LEU A 149 -4.13 -11.84 2.36
C LEU A 149 -3.94 -13.04 3.28
N ARG A 150 -3.69 -12.80 4.56
CA ARG A 150 -3.54 -13.86 5.57
C ARG A 150 -4.77 -14.76 5.61
N ARG A 151 -5.98 -14.18 5.68
CA ARG A 151 -7.25 -14.95 5.73
C ARG A 151 -7.47 -15.76 4.47
N VAL A 152 -7.26 -15.17 3.29
CA VAL A 152 -7.36 -15.86 2.00
C VAL A 152 -6.39 -17.06 1.92
N ARG A 153 -5.17 -16.91 2.43
CA ARG A 153 -4.19 -18.02 2.45
C ARG A 153 -4.58 -19.13 3.40
N MET A 154 -5.11 -18.80 4.59
CA MET A 154 -5.60 -19.78 5.55
C MET A 154 -6.76 -20.62 4.98
N GLU A 155 -7.70 -20.01 4.25
CA GLU A 155 -8.80 -20.72 3.60
C GLU A 155 -8.33 -21.72 2.52
N ARG A 156 -7.19 -21.46 1.88
CA ARG A 156 -6.63 -22.29 0.81
C ARG A 156 -5.69 -23.39 1.26
N THR A 157 -5.33 -23.41 2.53
CA THR A 157 -4.51 -24.49 3.07
C THR A 157 -5.42 -25.68 3.36
N PRO A 158 -5.21 -26.87 2.70
CA PRO A 158 -6.14 -28.01 2.76
C PRO A 158 -6.28 -28.67 4.14
N ASP A 159 -5.38 -28.39 5.07
CA ASP A 159 -5.45 -28.83 6.46
C ASP A 159 -5.60 -27.63 7.38
N GLY A 160 -6.83 -27.14 7.49
CA GLY A 160 -7.19 -26.38 8.66
C GLY A 160 -6.93 -27.22 9.89
N LEU A 161 -5.88 -26.90 10.60
CA LEU A 161 -5.68 -27.39 11.96
C LEU A 161 -6.92 -27.07 12.77
N ARG A 162 -7.90 -28.00 12.74
CA ARG A 162 -8.93 -28.12 13.75
C ARG A 162 -8.22 -28.73 14.98
N GLY A 163 -7.80 -27.86 15.83
CA GLY A 163 -7.31 -28.17 17.14
C GLY A 163 -7.86 -27.17 18.11
#